data_5624578d62e26d35c7d3f1223d38286d
#
_entry.id   5624578d62e26d35c7d3f1223d38286d
#
_cell.length_a   1.000
_cell.length_b   1.000
_cell.length_c   1.000
_cell.angle_alpha   90.00
_cell.angle_beta   90.00
_cell.angle_gamma   90.00
#
_symmetry.space_group_name_H-M   'P 1'
#
loop_
_entity.id
_entity.type
_entity.pdbx_description
1 polymer ?
#
loop_
_entity_poly.entity_id
_entity_poly.type
_entity_poly.pdbx_seq_one_letter_code
_entity_poly.pdbx_strand_id
1 'polypeptide(L)'
;LGNAKNMGFEIDVIKYIRHFGVKANYTYTHSEITTSKREYKEGSAEYKTGVTQTRPLVNQAPHTANISLLYKDTEHGWNAQLASSFTGTKLALVSPFKDADQWDKAMFGLDLSAEKQFKNGISIFFKANNLLDAKRKIRSEIVKSDYNIIARLNKRECVQATEM
;
A
#
# COMPACT_ATOMS: atom_id res chain seq x y z
N LEU A 1 -26.66 8.68 -3.50
CA LEU A 1 -25.32 9.22 -3.70
C LEU A 1 -24.67 9.34 -2.32
N GLY A 2 -23.64 8.52 -2.05
CA GLY A 2 -22.93 8.56 -0.77
C GLY A 2 -22.04 9.81 -0.67
N ASN A 3 -22.06 10.48 0.48
CA ASN A 3 -21.12 11.54 0.77
C ASN A 3 -19.78 10.93 1.17
N ALA A 4 -18.70 11.32 0.50
CA ALA A 4 -17.35 10.99 0.88
C ALA A 4 -16.73 12.14 1.69
N LYS A 5 -16.01 11.78 2.75
CA LYS A 5 -15.19 12.70 3.53
C LYS A 5 -13.73 12.30 3.40
N ASN A 6 -12.85 13.27 3.28
CA ASN A 6 -11.42 13.06 3.24
C ASN A 6 -10.71 14.23 3.93
N MET A 7 -9.84 13.92 4.90
CA MET A 7 -9.03 14.91 5.60
C MET A 7 -7.66 14.32 5.94
N GLY A 8 -6.68 15.17 6.09
CA GLY A 8 -5.33 14.70 6.42
C GLY A 8 -4.36 15.84 6.67
N PHE A 9 -3.14 15.46 6.98
CA PHE A 9 -2.02 16.39 7.07
C PHE A 9 -0.75 15.71 6.56
N GLU A 10 0.20 16.53 6.14
CA GLU A 10 1.51 16.11 5.67
C GLU A 10 2.60 16.91 6.37
N ILE A 11 3.67 16.22 6.74
CA ILE A 11 4.89 16.82 7.28
C ILE A 11 6.04 16.41 6.39
N ASP A 12 6.80 17.39 5.92
CA ASP A 12 8.03 17.17 5.14
C ASP A 12 9.19 17.87 5.85
N VAL A 13 10.28 17.14 6.07
CA VAL A 13 11.48 17.64 6.73
C VAL A 13 12.70 17.24 5.92
N ILE A 14 13.57 18.21 5.66
CA ILE A 14 14.88 17.98 5.07
C ILE A 14 15.93 18.71 5.87
N LYS A 15 17.02 18.02 6.22
CA LYS A 15 18.14 18.58 6.97
C LYS A 15 19.46 18.03 6.44
N TYR A 16 20.40 18.92 6.16
CA TYR A 16 21.77 18.58 5.80
C TYR A 16 22.74 19.02 6.90
N ILE A 17 23.71 18.16 7.19
CA ILE A 17 24.86 18.44 8.04
C ILE A 17 26.10 18.01 7.27
N ARG A 18 26.87 18.98 6.75
CA ARG A 18 28.00 18.75 5.83
C ARG A 18 27.58 17.89 4.63
N HIS A 19 28.17 16.70 4.47
CA HIS A 19 27.90 15.79 3.35
C HIS A 19 26.68 14.89 3.57
N PHE A 20 26.13 14.82 4.80
CA PHE A 20 25.01 13.96 5.13
C PHE A 20 23.70 14.74 5.19
N GLY A 21 22.65 14.14 4.67
CA GLY A 21 21.31 14.68 4.73
C GLY A 21 20.31 13.62 5.20
N VAL A 22 19.25 14.09 5.84
CA VAL A 22 18.06 13.30 6.14
C VAL A 22 16.88 13.99 5.50
N LYS A 23 16.10 13.25 4.74
CA LYS A 23 14.80 13.68 4.24
C LYS A 23 13.76 12.75 4.83
N ALA A 24 12.72 13.29 5.45
CA ALA A 24 11.61 12.53 6.00
C ALA A 24 10.29 13.18 5.59
N ASN A 25 9.34 12.36 5.16
CA ASN A 25 7.99 12.76 4.84
C ASN A 25 7.02 11.81 5.53
N TYR A 26 5.97 12.36 6.12
CA TYR A 26 4.89 11.59 6.71
C TYR A 26 3.55 12.21 6.34
N THR A 27 2.64 11.37 5.85
CA THR A 27 1.27 11.77 5.51
C THR A 27 0.28 10.93 6.31
N TYR A 28 -0.64 11.59 6.98
CA TYR A 28 -1.82 10.98 7.56
C TYR A 28 -3.05 11.37 6.75
N THR A 29 -3.88 10.38 6.42
CA THR A 29 -5.13 10.61 5.69
C THR A 29 -6.26 9.80 6.29
N HIS A 30 -7.33 10.47 6.68
CA HIS A 30 -8.58 9.85 7.10
C HIS A 30 -9.64 10.05 6.04
N SER A 31 -10.22 8.95 5.56
CA SER A 31 -11.27 8.99 4.55
C SER A 31 -12.41 8.08 4.90
N GLU A 32 -13.63 8.50 4.58
CA GLU A 32 -14.85 7.72 4.79
C GLU A 32 -15.81 7.90 3.61
N ILE A 33 -16.41 6.81 3.20
CA ILE A 33 -17.51 6.79 2.25
C ILE A 33 -18.53 5.74 2.69
N THR A 34 -19.80 6.11 2.68
CA THR A 34 -20.90 5.18 2.95
C THR A 34 -21.57 4.77 1.65
N THR A 35 -21.61 3.48 1.39
CA THR A 35 -22.19 2.90 0.17
C THR A 35 -23.18 1.81 0.52
N SER A 36 -24.14 1.58 -0.39
CA SER A 36 -25.10 0.48 -0.29
C SER A 36 -24.47 -0.81 -0.82
N LYS A 37 -24.63 -1.89 -0.08
CA LYS A 37 -24.12 -3.23 -0.41
C LYS A 37 -25.20 -4.29 -0.28
N ARG A 38 -24.85 -5.53 -0.63
CA ARG A 38 -25.65 -6.71 -0.40
C ARG A 38 -25.14 -7.45 0.84
N GLU A 39 -26.02 -8.05 1.60
CA GLU A 39 -25.68 -8.87 2.77
C GLU A 39 -26.35 -10.23 2.63
N TYR A 40 -25.58 -11.31 2.73
CA TYR A 40 -26.15 -12.64 2.74
C TYR A 40 -26.97 -12.86 4.01
N LYS A 41 -28.13 -13.54 3.88
CA LYS A 41 -28.87 -14.04 5.03
C LYS A 41 -28.16 -15.28 5.56
N GLU A 42 -27.97 -15.34 6.86
CA GLU A 42 -27.36 -16.49 7.53
C GLU A 42 -28.10 -17.80 7.19
N GLY A 43 -27.35 -18.83 6.77
CA GLY A 43 -27.91 -20.14 6.41
C GLY A 43 -28.68 -20.21 5.07
N SER A 44 -28.61 -19.18 4.24
CA SER A 44 -29.36 -19.11 2.98
C SER A 44 -28.50 -18.58 1.84
N ALA A 45 -28.78 -18.99 0.61
CA ALA A 45 -28.21 -18.38 -0.61
C ALA A 45 -28.87 -17.04 -0.97
N GLU A 46 -29.88 -16.60 -0.22
CA GLU A 46 -30.53 -15.32 -0.43
C GLU A 46 -29.73 -14.17 0.16
N TYR A 47 -29.84 -12.99 -0.44
CA TYR A 47 -29.21 -11.79 0.05
C TYR A 47 -30.21 -10.63 0.19
N LYS A 48 -29.96 -9.78 1.18
CA LYS A 48 -30.65 -8.51 1.40
C LYS A 48 -29.89 -7.40 0.66
N THR A 49 -30.61 -6.58 -0.08
CA THR A 49 -30.05 -5.39 -0.76
C THR A 49 -30.21 -4.14 0.10
N GLY A 50 -29.43 -3.10 -0.18
CA GLY A 50 -29.59 -1.80 0.47
C GLY A 50 -28.99 -1.71 1.86
N VAL A 51 -28.13 -2.65 2.27
CA VAL A 51 -27.40 -2.56 3.54
C VAL A 51 -26.26 -1.55 3.40
N THR A 52 -26.20 -0.57 4.29
CA THR A 52 -25.15 0.45 4.25
C THR A 52 -23.87 -0.04 4.91
N GLN A 53 -22.73 0.28 4.31
CA GLN A 53 -21.40 0.07 4.88
C GLN A 53 -20.55 1.32 4.70
N THR A 54 -19.96 1.79 5.81
CA THR A 54 -18.96 2.87 5.80
C THR A 54 -17.56 2.26 5.74
N ARG A 55 -16.72 2.79 4.86
CA ARG A 55 -15.37 2.30 4.61
C ARG A 55 -14.46 3.43 4.15
N PRO A 56 -13.13 3.28 4.22
CA PRO A 56 -12.21 4.23 3.61
C PRO A 56 -12.32 4.22 2.06
N LEU A 57 -11.78 5.23 1.45
CA LEU A 57 -11.65 5.31 0.00
C LEU A 57 -10.67 4.27 -0.52
N VAL A 58 -10.92 3.77 -1.73
CA VAL A 58 -10.08 2.76 -2.37
C VAL A 58 -8.69 3.32 -2.64
N ASN A 59 -7.67 2.51 -2.45
CA ASN A 59 -6.25 2.82 -2.63
C ASN A 59 -5.70 3.93 -1.73
N GLN A 60 -6.42 4.37 -0.72
CA GLN A 60 -5.97 5.36 0.24
C GLN A 60 -5.48 4.69 1.52
N ALA A 61 -4.18 4.76 1.77
CA ALA A 61 -3.60 4.32 3.03
C ALA A 61 -3.73 5.42 4.08
N PRO A 62 -4.14 5.11 5.32
CA PRO A 62 -4.24 6.12 6.38
C PRO A 62 -2.88 6.68 6.80
N HIS A 63 -1.82 5.93 6.61
CA HIS A 63 -0.46 6.32 6.94
C HIS A 63 0.49 6.00 5.81
N THR A 64 1.25 6.99 5.35
CA THR A 64 2.41 6.81 4.47
C THR A 64 3.60 7.56 5.06
N ALA A 65 4.78 6.98 4.95
CA ALA A 65 6.00 7.59 5.42
C ALA A 65 7.17 7.25 4.49
N ASN A 66 8.06 8.21 4.29
CA ASN A 66 9.30 7.99 3.58
C ASN A 66 10.43 8.61 4.38
N ILE A 67 11.54 7.88 4.52
CA ILE A 67 12.76 8.37 5.16
C ILE A 67 13.93 8.05 4.23
N SER A 68 14.74 9.06 3.93
CA SER A 68 15.93 8.90 3.10
C SER A 68 17.16 9.45 3.83
N LEU A 69 18.21 8.64 3.85
CA LEU A 69 19.54 9.07 4.22
C LEU A 69 20.29 9.44 2.94
N LEU A 70 20.85 10.63 2.91
CA LEU A 70 21.50 11.21 1.75
C LEU A 70 22.97 11.44 2.08
N TYR A 71 23.85 11.10 1.14
CA TYR A 71 25.24 11.47 1.18
C TYR A 71 25.59 12.22 -0.10
N LYS A 72 26.17 13.41 0.02
CA LYS A 72 26.58 14.22 -1.12
C LYS A 72 27.95 14.84 -0.87
N ASP A 73 28.90 14.47 -1.71
CA ASP A 73 30.25 15.03 -1.73
C ASP A 73 30.53 15.53 -3.15
N THR A 74 30.37 16.83 -3.32
CA THR A 74 30.55 17.50 -4.63
C THR A 74 32.01 17.62 -5.02
N GLU A 75 32.94 17.64 -4.06
CA GLU A 75 34.38 17.76 -4.33
C GLU A 75 34.93 16.48 -4.96
N HIS A 76 34.48 15.34 -4.43
CA HIS A 76 34.89 14.05 -4.94
C HIS A 76 33.84 13.44 -5.91
N GLY A 77 32.71 14.12 -6.17
CA GLY A 77 31.66 13.67 -7.10
C GLY A 77 30.89 12.45 -6.65
N TRP A 78 30.66 12.26 -5.34
CA TRP A 78 29.84 11.20 -4.80
C TRP A 78 28.44 11.70 -4.45
N ASN A 79 27.44 10.92 -4.83
CA ASN A 79 26.06 11.10 -4.42
C ASN A 79 25.45 9.72 -4.11
N ALA A 80 24.91 9.54 -2.91
CA ALA A 80 24.30 8.27 -2.52
C ALA A 80 23.02 8.53 -1.71
N GLN A 81 22.06 7.62 -1.83
CA GLN A 81 20.79 7.67 -1.12
C GLN A 81 20.36 6.27 -0.69
N LEU A 82 20.02 6.12 0.58
CA LEU A 82 19.29 4.98 1.10
C LEU A 82 17.88 5.46 1.46
N ALA A 83 16.88 4.96 0.76
CA ALA A 83 15.48 5.38 0.90
C ALA A 83 14.64 4.24 1.45
N SER A 84 13.89 4.51 2.50
CA SER A 84 12.91 3.62 3.09
C SER A 84 11.52 4.20 2.89
N SER A 85 10.57 3.37 2.48
CA SER A 85 9.16 3.72 2.29
C SER A 85 8.25 2.83 3.10
N PHE A 86 7.22 3.41 3.68
CA PHE A 86 6.16 2.71 4.39
C PHE A 86 4.80 3.12 3.82
N THR A 87 3.97 2.15 3.51
CA THR A 87 2.55 2.34 3.15
C THR A 87 1.71 1.48 4.06
N GLY A 88 0.80 2.10 4.80
CA GLY A 88 -0.14 1.40 5.69
C GLY A 88 -1.13 0.53 4.92
N THR A 89 -1.88 -0.28 5.66
CA THR A 89 -2.96 -1.10 5.10
C THR A 89 -4.00 -0.21 4.42
N LYS A 90 -4.39 -0.57 3.20
CA LYS A 90 -5.37 0.18 2.41
C LYS A 90 -6.38 -0.73 1.75
N LEU A 91 -7.57 -0.20 1.50
CA LEU A 91 -8.60 -0.90 0.74
C LEU A 91 -8.16 -1.02 -0.72
N ALA A 92 -8.01 -2.25 -1.22
CA ALA A 92 -7.56 -2.52 -2.59
C ALA A 92 -8.75 -2.68 -3.55
N LEU A 93 -9.76 -3.44 -3.16
CA LEU A 93 -10.92 -3.73 -3.99
C LEU A 93 -12.20 -3.76 -3.14
N VAL A 94 -13.25 -3.16 -3.68
CA VAL A 94 -14.58 -3.13 -3.06
C VAL A 94 -15.43 -4.26 -3.59
N SER A 95 -15.94 -5.09 -2.70
CA SER A 95 -16.92 -6.11 -3.01
C SER A 95 -18.35 -5.50 -3.05
N PRO A 96 -19.24 -6.02 -3.91
CA PRO A 96 -20.66 -5.71 -3.84
C PRO A 96 -21.34 -6.24 -2.58
N PHE A 97 -20.66 -7.17 -1.86
CA PHE A 97 -21.14 -7.75 -0.61
C PHE A 97 -20.48 -7.08 0.58
N LYS A 98 -21.26 -6.92 1.66
CA LYS A 98 -20.79 -6.37 2.94
C LYS A 98 -19.69 -7.26 3.52
N ASP A 99 -18.67 -6.64 4.12
CA ASP A 99 -17.54 -7.30 4.80
C ASP A 99 -16.74 -8.30 3.93
N ALA A 100 -16.82 -8.17 2.59
CA ALA A 100 -16.08 -8.99 1.63
C ALA A 100 -15.06 -8.18 0.82
N ASP A 101 -14.64 -7.05 1.34
CA ASP A 101 -13.66 -6.17 0.70
C ASP A 101 -12.25 -6.79 0.77
N GLN A 102 -11.42 -6.42 -0.21
CA GLN A 102 -10.02 -6.85 -0.24
C GLN A 102 -9.10 -5.71 0.19
N TRP A 103 -8.14 -6.06 1.03
CA TRP A 103 -7.21 -5.13 1.63
C TRP A 103 -5.77 -5.47 1.26
N ASP A 104 -5.02 -4.48 0.81
CA ASP A 104 -3.56 -4.56 0.77
C ASP A 104 -3.04 -4.41 2.20
N LYS A 105 -2.20 -5.35 2.62
CA LYS A 105 -1.48 -5.23 3.90
C LYS A 105 -0.43 -4.14 3.82
N ALA A 106 -0.09 -3.59 4.97
CA ALA A 106 1.01 -2.65 5.08
C ALA A 106 2.30 -3.22 4.44
N MET A 107 3.01 -2.35 3.74
CA MET A 107 4.23 -2.69 3.03
C MET A 107 5.36 -1.73 3.41
N PHE A 108 6.55 -2.29 3.53
CA PHE A 108 7.78 -1.57 3.81
C PHE A 108 8.78 -1.83 2.69
N GLY A 109 9.33 -0.77 2.09
CA GLY A 109 10.32 -0.84 1.01
C GLY A 109 11.66 -0.25 1.45
N LEU A 110 12.75 -0.72 0.84
CA LEU A 110 14.10 -0.18 1.03
C LEU A 110 14.83 -0.19 -0.32
N ASP A 111 15.29 0.99 -0.73
CA ASP A 111 15.98 1.21 -1.99
C ASP A 111 17.33 1.88 -1.73
N LEU A 112 18.34 1.53 -2.53
CA LEU A 112 19.65 2.13 -2.51
C LEU A 112 20.01 2.67 -3.88
N SER A 113 20.55 3.87 -3.94
CA SER A 113 21.16 4.42 -5.14
C SER A 113 22.48 5.08 -4.82
N ALA A 114 23.42 4.99 -5.74
CA ALA A 114 24.71 5.65 -5.65
C ALA A 114 25.18 6.09 -7.04
N GLU A 115 25.80 7.26 -7.09
CA GLU A 115 26.39 7.84 -8.29
C GLU A 115 27.81 8.31 -7.99
N LYS A 116 28.69 8.05 -8.92
CA LYS A 116 30.05 8.60 -8.93
C LYS A 116 30.29 9.37 -10.21
N GLN A 117 30.49 10.66 -10.08
CA GLN A 117 30.89 11.54 -11.17
C GLN A 117 32.40 11.74 -11.16
N PHE A 118 33.03 11.48 -12.27
CA PHE A 118 34.47 11.69 -12.47
C PHE A 118 34.76 13.03 -13.11
N LYS A 119 35.97 13.58 -12.87
CA LYS A 119 36.41 14.87 -13.42
C LYS A 119 36.46 14.91 -14.95
N ASN A 120 36.55 13.77 -15.61
CA ASN A 120 36.57 13.66 -17.07
C ASN A 120 35.15 13.68 -17.70
N GLY A 121 34.12 13.98 -16.92
CA GLY A 121 32.72 14.01 -17.38
C GLY A 121 31.99 12.68 -17.41
N ILE A 122 32.63 11.58 -17.02
CA ILE A 122 31.98 10.27 -16.92
C ILE A 122 31.26 10.16 -15.58
N SER A 123 30.01 9.63 -15.59
CA SER A 123 29.27 9.27 -14.38
C SER A 123 28.94 7.78 -14.41
N ILE A 124 29.12 7.11 -13.27
CA ILE A 124 28.69 5.74 -13.04
C ILE A 124 27.56 5.77 -12.02
N PHE A 125 26.45 5.13 -12.37
CA PHE A 125 25.26 5.06 -11.54
C PHE A 125 24.93 3.62 -11.16
N PHE A 126 24.62 3.39 -9.90
CA PHE A 126 24.14 2.12 -9.34
C PHE A 126 22.79 2.33 -8.66
N LYS A 127 21.85 1.42 -8.90
CA LYS A 127 20.55 1.43 -8.23
C LYS A 127 20.11 0.02 -7.89
N ALA A 128 19.73 -0.21 -6.64
CA ALA A 128 19.13 -1.44 -6.15
C ALA A 128 17.78 -1.10 -5.50
N ASN A 129 16.69 -1.66 -6.03
CA ASN A 129 15.35 -1.46 -5.52
C ASN A 129 14.89 -2.68 -4.77
N ASN A 130 14.00 -2.45 -3.79
CA ASN A 130 13.34 -3.50 -3.01
C ASN A 130 14.34 -4.46 -2.32
N LEU A 131 15.32 -3.92 -1.63
CA LEU A 131 16.37 -4.69 -0.92
C LEU A 131 15.80 -5.67 0.13
N LEU A 132 14.56 -5.45 0.58
CA LEU A 132 13.88 -6.29 1.56
C LEU A 132 13.03 -7.40 0.92
N ASP A 133 13.03 -7.54 -0.42
CA ASP A 133 12.13 -8.45 -1.15
C ASP A 133 10.66 -8.30 -0.68
N ALA A 134 10.25 -7.06 -0.47
CA ALA A 134 8.90 -6.77 0.01
C ALA A 134 7.87 -7.21 -1.02
N LYS A 135 6.95 -8.08 -0.61
CA LYS A 135 5.89 -8.63 -1.46
C LYS A 135 4.55 -8.01 -1.09
N ARG A 136 3.78 -7.64 -2.09
CA ARG A 136 2.40 -7.21 -1.88
C ARG A 136 1.57 -8.38 -1.36
N LYS A 137 0.92 -8.19 -0.21
CA LYS A 137 0.05 -9.19 0.42
C LYS A 137 -1.38 -8.66 0.45
N ILE A 138 -2.30 -9.41 -0.14
CA ILE A 138 -3.73 -9.09 -0.15
C ILE A 138 -4.41 -9.95 0.90
N ARG A 139 -5.30 -9.34 1.69
CA ARG A 139 -6.21 -10.01 2.60
C ARG A 139 -7.64 -9.79 2.11
N SER A 140 -8.38 -10.86 1.88
CA SER A 140 -9.84 -10.81 1.69
C SER A 140 -10.51 -10.94 3.05
N GLU A 141 -11.42 -10.04 3.37
CA GLU A 141 -12.35 -10.22 4.48
C GLU A 141 -13.42 -11.18 4.00
N ILE A 142 -13.35 -12.42 4.47
CA ILE A 142 -14.41 -13.41 4.24
C ILE A 142 -15.37 -13.28 5.40
N VAL A 143 -16.62 -12.96 5.10
CA VAL A 143 -17.71 -12.99 6.09
C VAL A 143 -17.71 -14.36 6.72
N LYS A 144 -17.72 -14.42 8.05
CA LYS A 144 -17.81 -15.67 8.82
C LYS A 144 -19.17 -16.41 8.70
N SER A 145 -20.01 -15.98 7.76
CA SER A 145 -21.28 -16.63 7.46
C SER A 145 -21.05 -17.70 6.39
N ASP A 146 -21.10 -18.94 6.82
CA ASP A 146 -21.01 -20.17 6.00
C ASP A 146 -19.68 -20.45 5.28
N TYR A 147 -18.68 -20.71 6.10
CA TYR A 147 -17.38 -21.26 5.72
C TYR A 147 -17.46 -22.48 4.76
N ASN A 148 -18.58 -23.19 4.74
CA ASN A 148 -18.75 -24.42 3.97
C ASN A 148 -19.17 -24.23 2.51
N ILE A 149 -19.82 -23.14 2.14
CA ILE A 149 -20.26 -22.90 0.76
C ILE A 149 -19.18 -22.13 -0.02
N ILE A 150 -18.62 -21.08 0.57
CA ILE A 150 -17.59 -20.24 -0.09
C ILE A 150 -16.24 -20.98 -0.19
N ALA A 151 -15.87 -21.78 0.81
CA ALA A 151 -14.67 -22.64 0.73
C ALA A 151 -14.77 -23.71 -0.36
N ARG A 152 -15.97 -24.21 -0.69
CA ARG A 152 -16.18 -25.14 -1.81
C ARG A 152 -16.10 -24.45 -3.18
N LEU A 153 -16.52 -23.20 -3.30
CA LEU A 153 -16.42 -22.42 -4.54
C LEU A 153 -14.98 -21.99 -4.82
N ASN A 154 -14.28 -21.45 -3.82
CA ASN A 154 -12.87 -21.06 -3.97
C ASN A 154 -11.92 -22.23 -4.21
N LYS A 155 -12.25 -23.43 -3.69
CA LYS A 155 -11.47 -24.63 -3.96
C LYS A 155 -11.62 -25.12 -5.40
N ARG A 156 -12.75 -24.85 -6.06
CA ARG A 156 -12.96 -25.16 -7.47
C ARG A 156 -12.24 -24.18 -8.41
N GLU A 157 -12.18 -22.90 -8.07
CA GLU A 157 -11.48 -21.89 -8.88
C GLU A 157 -9.95 -22.01 -8.77
N CYS A 158 -9.41 -22.34 -7.59
CA CYS A 158 -7.97 -22.61 -7.43
C CYS A 158 -7.49 -23.87 -8.17
N VAL A 159 -8.32 -24.88 -8.34
CA VAL A 159 -7.98 -26.12 -9.08
C VAL A 159 -7.95 -25.86 -10.59
N GLN A 160 -8.78 -24.98 -11.11
CA GLN A 160 -8.78 -24.65 -12.54
C GLN A 160 -7.62 -23.73 -12.96
N ALA A 161 -7.02 -22.97 -12.04
CA ALA A 161 -5.86 -22.11 -12.34
C ALA A 161 -4.52 -22.86 -12.34
N THR A 162 -4.49 -24.13 -11.95
CA THR A 162 -3.26 -24.95 -11.87
C THR A 162 -3.12 -25.92 -13.06
N GLU A 163 -4.09 -25.97 -13.96
CA GLU A 163 -4.09 -26.88 -15.13
C GLU A 163 -3.99 -26.16 -16.49
N MET A 164 -3.44 -24.93 -16.52
CA MET A 164 -3.05 -24.26 -17.78
C MET A 164 -1.57 -23.89 -17.79
#